data_11449706ad04aea1092004c98ed36079
#
_entry.id   11449706ad04aea1092004c98ed36079
#
_cell.length_a   1.000
_cell.length_b   1.000
_cell.length_c   1.000
_cell.angle_alpha   90.00
_cell.angle_beta   90.00
_cell.angle_gamma   90.00
#
_symmetry.space_group_name_H-M   'P 1'
#
loop_
_entity.id
_entity.type
_entity.pdbx_description
1 polymer ?
#
loop_
_entity_poly.entity_id
_entity_poly.type
_entity_poly.pdbx_seq_one_letter_code
_entity_poly.pdbx_strand_id
1 'polypeptide(L)'
;NNSVIIEDKIFEISFQGFHNAFNFLFVYAVAKELGIEFKDTNKFNFVSLNGRNKILKSVKTTIYDETYNASPESVKACINNLIYNPNNHFIILGSMQELGNKSKKYHKDLFDFINRSDIKKCIFICDKNDEIYYADYLKKSTKFLFLNEINKVGETINKYTKRGDFILIKGSRCWQLEKIIKSVD
;
A
#
# COMPACT_ATOMS: atom_id res chain seq x y z
N ASN A 1 -0.82 15.70 12.90
CA ASN A 1 -2.16 15.22 13.24
C ASN A 1 -3.07 15.45 12.04
N ASN A 2 -3.84 14.44 11.63
CA ASN A 2 -4.86 14.62 10.61
C ASN A 2 -6.18 14.93 11.29
N SER A 3 -6.88 15.94 10.81
CA SER A 3 -8.20 16.30 11.30
C SER A 3 -9.22 16.30 10.17
N VAL A 4 -10.44 15.94 10.49
CA VAL A 4 -11.61 16.02 9.62
C VAL A 4 -12.60 16.97 10.25
N ILE A 5 -13.14 17.89 9.45
CA ILE A 5 -14.15 18.83 9.90
C ILE A 5 -15.49 18.36 9.33
N ILE A 6 -16.47 18.13 10.22
CA ILE A 6 -17.82 17.72 9.86
C ILE A 6 -18.81 18.55 10.70
N GLU A 7 -19.73 19.26 10.07
CA GLU A 7 -20.74 20.08 10.73
C GLU A 7 -20.12 21.01 11.80
N ASP A 8 -19.04 21.72 11.43
CA ASP A 8 -18.27 22.63 12.28
C ASP A 8 -17.57 21.97 13.49
N LYS A 9 -17.56 20.66 13.58
CA LYS A 9 -16.83 19.88 14.59
C LYS A 9 -15.51 19.35 14.03
N ILE A 10 -14.44 19.43 14.83
CA ILE A 10 -13.10 18.95 14.47
C ILE A 10 -12.87 17.60 15.11
N PHE A 11 -12.56 16.61 14.30
CA PHE A 11 -12.23 15.24 14.72
C PHE A 11 -10.77 14.94 14.41
N GLU A 12 -9.98 14.59 15.43
CA GLU A 12 -8.60 14.11 15.22
C GLU A 12 -8.64 12.61 14.91
N ILE A 13 -8.08 12.23 13.74
CA ILE A 13 -7.96 10.84 13.33
C ILE A 13 -6.49 10.43 13.30
N SER A 14 -6.17 9.24 13.82
CA SER A 14 -4.80 8.75 13.90
C SER A 14 -4.25 8.22 12.57
N PHE A 15 -5.09 8.00 11.58
CA PHE A 15 -4.68 7.49 10.27
C PHE A 15 -4.29 8.59 9.29
N GLN A 16 -3.24 8.33 8.51
CA GLN A 16 -2.84 9.23 7.43
C GLN A 16 -3.54 8.88 6.12
N GLY A 17 -3.71 9.90 5.26
CA GLY A 17 -4.24 9.75 3.92
C GLY A 17 -5.73 10.09 3.78
N PHE A 18 -6.04 10.71 2.64
CA PHE A 18 -7.38 11.21 2.33
C PHE A 18 -8.46 10.11 2.34
N HIS A 19 -8.12 8.89 1.91
CA HIS A 19 -9.03 7.75 1.94
C HIS A 19 -9.48 7.39 3.37
N ASN A 20 -8.63 7.59 4.38
CA ASN A 20 -9.00 7.36 5.77
C ASN A 20 -9.94 8.45 6.31
N ALA A 21 -9.80 9.68 5.84
CA ALA A 21 -10.78 10.73 6.11
C ALA A 21 -12.16 10.37 5.54
N PHE A 22 -12.21 9.85 4.31
CA PHE A 22 -13.45 9.34 3.72
C PHE A 22 -14.06 8.17 4.52
N ASN A 23 -13.24 7.20 4.92
CA ASN A 23 -13.71 6.10 5.77
C ASN A 23 -14.31 6.62 7.08
N PHE A 24 -13.70 7.65 7.67
CA PHE A 24 -14.23 8.28 8.89
C PHE A 24 -15.58 8.97 8.63
N LEU A 25 -15.76 9.63 7.48
CA LEU A 25 -17.06 10.21 7.11
C LEU A 25 -18.17 9.17 7.05
N PHE A 26 -17.90 7.97 6.49
CA PHE A 26 -18.86 6.88 6.51
C PHE A 26 -19.20 6.42 7.93
N VAL A 27 -18.19 6.26 8.78
CA VAL A 27 -18.39 5.91 10.20
C VAL A 27 -19.25 6.96 10.89
N TYR A 28 -18.98 8.25 10.66
CA TYR A 28 -19.74 9.35 11.22
C TYR A 28 -21.20 9.32 10.76
N ALA A 29 -21.43 9.16 9.45
CA ALA A 29 -22.78 9.12 8.89
C ALA A 29 -23.60 7.95 9.47
N VAL A 30 -23.02 6.75 9.52
CA VAL A 30 -23.71 5.58 10.10
C VAL A 30 -23.99 5.77 11.59
N ALA A 31 -23.03 6.29 12.34
CA ALA A 31 -23.23 6.55 13.78
C ALA A 31 -24.34 7.57 14.02
N LYS A 32 -24.42 8.64 13.20
CA LYS A 32 -25.47 9.64 13.28
C LYS A 32 -26.85 9.03 13.01
N GLU A 33 -26.99 8.17 12.00
CA GLU A 33 -28.24 7.45 11.72
C GLU A 33 -28.64 6.51 12.88
N LEU A 34 -27.68 5.96 13.60
CA LEU A 34 -27.91 5.12 14.77
C LEU A 34 -28.14 5.93 16.08
N GLY A 35 -28.19 7.25 16.02
CA GLY A 35 -28.36 8.12 17.19
C GLY A 35 -27.14 8.17 18.12
N ILE A 36 -25.95 7.80 17.62
CA ILE A 36 -24.69 7.87 18.37
C ILE A 36 -24.12 9.28 18.23
N GLU A 37 -24.00 10.00 19.32
CA GLU A 37 -23.38 11.32 19.33
C GLU A 37 -21.87 11.24 19.51
N PHE A 38 -21.14 11.93 18.65
CA PHE A 38 -19.71 12.18 18.82
C PHE A 38 -19.47 13.47 19.56
N LYS A 39 -18.69 13.42 20.64
CA LYS A 39 -18.25 14.62 21.36
C LYS A 39 -17.13 15.31 20.58
N ASP A 40 -17.08 16.64 20.59
CA ASP A 40 -16.20 17.49 19.78
C ASP A 40 -14.70 17.27 20.02
N THR A 41 -14.32 16.64 21.11
CA THR A 41 -12.91 16.44 21.49
C THR A 41 -12.44 14.99 21.39
N ASN A 42 -13.20 14.16 20.69
CA ASN A 42 -12.85 12.74 20.61
C ASN A 42 -11.62 12.53 19.76
N LYS A 43 -10.51 12.21 20.40
CA LYS A 43 -9.35 11.57 19.74
C LYS A 43 -9.70 10.13 19.47
N PHE A 44 -9.92 9.81 18.22
CA PHE A 44 -10.17 8.44 17.83
C PHE A 44 -8.85 7.69 17.74
N ASN A 45 -8.56 6.84 18.74
CA ASN A 45 -7.46 5.91 18.70
C ASN A 45 -7.90 4.66 17.94
N PHE A 46 -7.72 4.67 16.64
CA PHE A 46 -7.93 3.48 15.84
C PHE A 46 -6.76 2.53 16.03
N VAL A 47 -7.05 1.30 16.43
CA VAL A 47 -6.05 0.23 16.43
C VAL A 47 -5.80 -0.16 14.98
N SER A 48 -4.57 0.02 14.51
CA SER A 48 -4.16 -0.46 13.18
C SER A 48 -4.32 -1.97 13.13
N LEU A 49 -5.17 -2.46 12.23
CA LEU A 49 -5.27 -3.88 11.93
C LEU A 49 -3.99 -4.37 11.24
N ASN A 50 -3.62 -5.63 11.47
CA ASN A 50 -2.47 -6.23 10.81
C ASN A 50 -2.60 -6.11 9.27
N GLY A 51 -1.53 -5.68 8.61
CA GLY A 51 -1.52 -5.48 7.17
C GLY A 51 -2.29 -4.25 6.67
N ARG A 52 -2.63 -3.29 7.56
CA ARG A 52 -3.29 -2.04 7.19
C ARG A 52 -2.65 -0.86 7.88
N ASN A 53 -2.15 0.09 7.08
CA ASN A 53 -1.60 1.38 7.51
C ASN A 53 -0.63 1.26 8.70
N LYS A 54 0.19 0.20 8.71
CA LYS A 54 1.14 -0.06 9.78
C LYS A 54 2.55 0.32 9.33
N ILE A 55 3.21 1.14 10.13
CA ILE A 55 4.60 1.53 9.90
C ILE A 55 5.49 0.70 10.83
N LEU A 56 6.40 -0.06 10.24
CA LEU A 56 7.38 -0.87 10.93
C LEU A 56 8.76 -0.31 10.65
N LYS A 57 9.54 -0.08 11.69
CA LYS A 57 10.95 0.32 11.56
C LYS A 57 11.81 -0.93 11.69
N SER A 58 12.59 -1.21 10.66
CA SER A 58 13.67 -2.19 10.72
C SER A 58 15.00 -1.50 11.01
N VAL A 59 16.08 -2.25 11.09
CA VAL A 59 17.43 -1.68 11.30
C VAL A 59 17.84 -0.79 10.13
N LYS A 60 17.45 -1.16 8.92
CA LYS A 60 17.88 -0.52 7.67
C LYS A 60 16.80 0.34 7.04
N THR A 61 15.56 -0.12 7.02
CA THR A 61 14.48 0.49 6.25
C THR A 61 13.25 0.79 7.10
N THR A 62 12.35 1.57 6.56
CA THR A 62 11.00 1.76 7.09
C THR A 62 10.01 1.05 6.18
N ILE A 63 9.23 0.12 6.74
CA ILE A 63 8.27 -0.70 6.01
C ILE A 63 6.86 -0.14 6.24
N TYR A 64 6.14 0.12 5.15
CA TYR A 64 4.71 0.37 5.15
C TYR A 64 3.99 -0.94 4.87
N ASP A 65 3.45 -1.53 5.94
CA ASP A 65 2.69 -2.78 5.87
C ASP A 65 1.23 -2.50 5.47
N GLU A 66 0.93 -2.80 4.22
CA GLU A 66 -0.37 -2.75 3.58
C GLU A 66 -0.74 -4.12 2.99
N THR A 67 -0.28 -5.18 3.62
CA THR A 67 -0.32 -6.55 3.10
C THR A 67 -1.70 -7.21 3.15
N TYR A 68 -2.69 -6.58 3.77
CA TYR A 68 -4.01 -7.19 3.96
C TYR A 68 -4.71 -7.52 2.63
N ASN A 69 -4.78 -6.56 1.71
CA ASN A 69 -5.38 -6.74 0.38
C ASN A 69 -4.96 -5.60 -0.56
N ALA A 70 -5.22 -5.74 -1.87
CA ALA A 70 -4.91 -4.75 -2.88
C ALA A 70 -6.03 -4.58 -3.90
N SER A 71 -6.37 -3.32 -4.20
CA SER A 71 -7.13 -2.90 -5.38
C SER A 71 -6.34 -1.81 -6.12
N PRO A 72 -6.63 -1.55 -7.41
CA PRO A 72 -5.91 -0.53 -8.18
C PRO A 72 -5.89 0.83 -7.49
N GLU A 73 -7.03 1.27 -6.95
CA GLU A 73 -7.19 2.55 -6.26
C GLU A 73 -6.42 2.58 -4.95
N SER A 74 -6.48 1.49 -4.17
CA SER A 74 -5.79 1.42 -2.87
C SER A 74 -4.27 1.40 -3.04
N VAL A 75 -3.74 0.74 -4.08
CA VAL A 75 -2.30 0.76 -4.37
C VAL A 75 -1.84 2.17 -4.77
N LYS A 76 -2.58 2.84 -5.68
CA LYS A 76 -2.27 4.22 -6.07
C LYS A 76 -2.32 5.18 -4.90
N ALA A 77 -3.31 5.05 -4.02
CA ALA A 77 -3.41 5.87 -2.81
C ALA A 77 -2.21 5.67 -1.88
N CYS A 78 -1.77 4.43 -1.66
CA CYS A 78 -0.58 4.16 -0.85
C CYS A 78 0.70 4.75 -1.48
N ILE A 79 0.87 4.63 -2.80
CA ILE A 79 2.02 5.21 -3.51
C ILE A 79 2.02 6.73 -3.37
N ASN A 80 0.88 7.40 -3.58
CA ASN A 80 0.77 8.84 -3.41
C ASN A 80 1.12 9.29 -1.99
N ASN A 81 0.74 8.53 -0.98
CA ASN A 81 1.10 8.84 0.42
C ASN A 81 2.61 8.70 0.69
N LEU A 82 3.32 7.80 -0.01
CA LEU A 82 4.76 7.64 0.14
C LEU A 82 5.54 8.86 -0.36
N ILE A 83 5.10 9.48 -1.45
CA ILE A 83 5.81 10.55 -2.16
C ILE A 83 6.10 11.78 -1.27
N TYR A 84 5.36 11.97 -0.19
CA TYR A 84 5.61 13.05 0.77
C TYR A 84 6.84 12.86 1.67
N ASN A 85 7.50 11.69 1.61
CA ASN A 85 8.76 11.45 2.34
C ASN A 85 9.96 11.73 1.43
N PRO A 86 11.03 12.39 1.91
CA PRO A 86 12.17 12.79 1.07
C PRO A 86 13.11 11.63 0.70
N ASN A 87 12.89 10.42 1.20
CA ASN A 87 13.76 9.25 1.00
C ASN A 87 13.39 8.46 -0.26
N ASN A 88 14.22 7.50 -0.65
CA ASN A 88 13.89 6.62 -1.77
C ASN A 88 12.76 5.67 -1.40
N HIS A 89 11.89 5.41 -2.36
CA HIS A 89 10.73 4.55 -2.21
C HIS A 89 10.84 3.31 -3.09
N PHE A 90 10.52 2.17 -2.48
CA PHE A 90 10.50 0.86 -3.10
C PHE A 90 9.13 0.22 -2.88
N ILE A 91 8.73 -0.67 -3.79
CA ILE A 91 7.46 -1.39 -3.66
C ILE A 91 7.70 -2.89 -3.81
N ILE A 92 7.07 -3.66 -2.96
CA ILE A 92 6.81 -5.08 -3.14
C ILE A 92 5.31 -5.21 -3.38
N LEU A 93 4.94 -5.58 -4.60
CA LEU A 93 3.56 -5.60 -5.06
C LEU A 93 3.16 -7.00 -5.49
N GLY A 94 2.25 -7.63 -4.76
CA GLY A 94 1.56 -8.84 -5.22
C GLY A 94 0.45 -8.51 -6.22
N SER A 95 0.27 -9.35 -7.22
CA SER A 95 -0.82 -9.16 -8.20
C SER A 95 -2.18 -9.06 -7.51
N MET A 96 -3.03 -8.23 -8.11
CA MET A 96 -4.37 -7.98 -7.59
C MET A 96 -5.33 -9.05 -8.14
N GLN A 97 -6.08 -9.67 -7.23
CA GLN A 97 -7.10 -10.66 -7.56
C GLN A 97 -8.50 -10.00 -7.65
N GLU A 98 -9.48 -10.78 -8.05
CA GLU A 98 -10.90 -10.37 -8.10
C GLU A 98 -11.21 -9.20 -9.05
N LEU A 99 -10.35 -8.96 -10.04
CA LEU A 99 -10.52 -7.90 -11.04
C LEU A 99 -11.28 -8.36 -12.29
N GLY A 100 -11.66 -9.65 -12.37
CA GLY A 100 -12.37 -10.24 -13.49
C GLY A 100 -11.61 -10.09 -14.82
N ASN A 101 -12.34 -9.94 -15.91
CA ASN A 101 -11.78 -9.82 -17.27
C ASN A 101 -10.98 -8.52 -17.51
N LYS A 102 -11.06 -7.55 -16.58
CA LYS A 102 -10.30 -6.29 -16.65
C LYS A 102 -8.95 -6.35 -15.93
N SER A 103 -8.57 -7.50 -15.34
CA SER A 103 -7.35 -7.65 -14.56
C SER A 103 -6.11 -7.14 -15.30
N LYS A 104 -5.90 -7.57 -16.55
CA LYS A 104 -4.76 -7.14 -17.37
C LYS A 104 -4.71 -5.62 -17.56
N LYS A 105 -5.86 -5.00 -17.81
CA LYS A 105 -5.94 -3.55 -17.97
C LYS A 105 -5.56 -2.81 -16.69
N TYR A 106 -6.12 -3.21 -15.56
CA TYR A 106 -5.84 -2.56 -14.27
C TYR A 106 -4.37 -2.69 -13.86
N HIS A 107 -3.76 -3.86 -14.07
CA HIS A 107 -2.33 -4.03 -13.80
C HIS A 107 -1.48 -3.15 -14.72
N LYS A 108 -1.80 -3.08 -16.02
CA LYS A 108 -1.09 -2.21 -16.96
C LYS A 108 -1.20 -0.74 -16.55
N ASP A 109 -2.41 -0.27 -16.25
CA ASP A 109 -2.64 1.11 -15.81
C ASP A 109 -1.88 1.43 -14.52
N LEU A 110 -1.74 0.45 -13.63
CA LEU A 110 -0.94 0.59 -12.40
C LEU A 110 0.55 0.62 -12.69
N PHE A 111 1.07 -0.22 -13.59
CA PHE A 111 2.48 -0.18 -13.99
C PHE A 111 2.85 1.15 -14.66
N ASP A 112 1.96 1.69 -15.50
CA ASP A 112 2.12 3.03 -16.08
C ASP A 112 2.18 4.11 -15.01
N PHE A 113 1.35 4.00 -13.99
CA PHE A 113 1.36 4.91 -12.84
C PHE A 113 2.68 4.81 -12.05
N ILE A 114 3.14 3.59 -11.73
CA ILE A 114 4.42 3.37 -11.05
C ILE A 114 5.59 3.88 -11.88
N ASN A 115 5.58 3.69 -13.20
CA ASN A 115 6.64 4.19 -14.07
C ASN A 115 6.79 5.71 -14.04
N ARG A 116 5.66 6.44 -13.92
CA ARG A 116 5.64 7.90 -13.83
C ARG A 116 5.90 8.45 -12.43
N SER A 117 5.86 7.61 -11.41
CA SER A 117 6.12 8.00 -10.02
C SER A 117 7.63 7.99 -9.68
N ASP A 118 8.00 8.54 -8.53
CA ASP A 118 9.38 8.54 -8.01
C ASP A 118 9.82 7.23 -7.37
N ILE A 119 9.06 6.15 -7.59
CA ILE A 119 9.43 4.81 -7.12
C ILE A 119 10.72 4.37 -7.81
N LYS A 120 11.72 3.94 -7.04
CA LYS A 120 13.03 3.51 -7.53
C LYS A 120 12.99 2.10 -8.09
N LYS A 121 12.29 1.19 -7.41
CA LYS A 121 12.16 -0.20 -7.83
C LYS A 121 10.84 -0.78 -7.33
N CYS A 122 10.22 -1.62 -8.15
CA CYS A 122 9.04 -2.41 -7.83
C CYS A 122 9.33 -3.89 -8.06
N ILE A 123 9.27 -4.70 -7.02
CA ILE A 123 9.23 -6.15 -7.14
C ILE A 123 7.77 -6.54 -7.32
N PHE A 124 7.44 -7.08 -8.49
CA PHE A 124 6.09 -7.55 -8.79
C PHE A 124 6.03 -9.07 -8.66
N ILE A 125 5.07 -9.55 -7.88
CA ILE A 125 4.85 -10.97 -7.60
C ILE A 125 3.54 -11.38 -8.25
N CYS A 126 3.58 -12.36 -9.13
CA CYS A 126 2.38 -12.97 -9.71
C CYS A 126 2.62 -14.43 -10.04
N ASP A 127 1.54 -15.14 -10.37
CA ASP A 127 1.64 -16.53 -10.82
C ASP A 127 2.41 -16.64 -12.12
N LYS A 128 3.09 -17.76 -12.27
CA LYS A 128 3.94 -18.04 -13.45
C LYS A 128 3.17 -17.98 -14.77
N ASN A 129 1.90 -18.32 -14.75
CA ASN A 129 1.03 -18.27 -15.92
C ASN A 129 0.65 -16.82 -16.31
N ASP A 130 0.59 -15.93 -15.32
CA ASP A 130 0.30 -14.51 -15.53
C ASP A 130 1.55 -13.72 -15.95
N GLU A 131 2.75 -14.24 -15.67
CA GLU A 131 4.02 -13.63 -16.06
C GLU A 131 4.05 -13.26 -17.54
N ILE A 132 3.58 -14.17 -18.41
CA ILE A 132 3.57 -14.00 -19.87
C ILE A 132 2.82 -12.74 -20.27
N TYR A 133 1.73 -12.40 -19.54
CA TYR A 133 0.92 -11.22 -19.85
C TYR A 133 1.59 -9.90 -19.49
N TYR A 134 2.52 -9.93 -18.55
CA TYR A 134 3.18 -8.73 -18.04
C TYR A 134 4.64 -8.62 -18.50
N ALA A 135 5.23 -9.72 -19.02
CA ALA A 135 6.64 -9.81 -19.38
C ALA A 135 7.09 -8.71 -20.36
N ASP A 136 6.31 -8.45 -21.40
CA ASP A 136 6.65 -7.42 -22.40
C ASP A 136 6.62 -6.01 -21.84
N TYR A 137 5.75 -5.79 -20.86
CA TYR A 137 5.64 -4.52 -20.18
C TYR A 137 6.80 -4.31 -19.20
N LEU A 138 7.10 -5.33 -18.43
CA LEU A 138 8.15 -5.31 -17.42
C LEU A 138 9.55 -5.22 -18.04
N LYS A 139 9.78 -5.84 -19.22
CA LYS A 139 11.05 -5.73 -19.97
C LYS A 139 11.35 -4.31 -20.46
N LYS A 140 10.34 -3.48 -20.64
CA LYS A 140 10.50 -2.09 -21.12
C LYS A 140 10.89 -1.10 -20.02
N SER A 141 10.89 -1.50 -18.78
CA SER A 141 11.18 -0.63 -17.65
C SER A 141 12.18 -1.24 -16.68
N THR A 142 13.23 -0.49 -16.41
CA THR A 142 14.24 -0.87 -15.41
C THR A 142 13.73 -0.80 -13.96
N LYS A 143 12.56 -0.19 -13.74
CA LYS A 143 11.96 -0.09 -12.41
C LYS A 143 11.41 -1.41 -11.89
N PHE A 144 10.97 -2.32 -12.77
CA PHE A 144 10.33 -3.56 -12.35
C PHE A 144 11.30 -4.72 -12.29
N LEU A 145 11.09 -5.55 -11.28
CA LEU A 145 11.63 -6.90 -11.14
C LEU A 145 10.46 -7.85 -10.95
N PHE A 146 10.46 -8.92 -11.72
CA PHE A 146 9.47 -9.96 -11.60
C PHE A 146 9.98 -11.09 -10.72
N LEU A 147 9.17 -11.56 -9.76
CA LEU A 147 9.45 -12.75 -8.97
C LEU A 147 8.19 -13.60 -8.82
N ASN A 148 8.34 -14.90 -8.99
CA ASN A 148 7.30 -15.88 -8.70
C ASN A 148 7.56 -16.66 -7.40
N GLU A 149 8.71 -16.42 -6.76
CA GLU A 149 9.12 -17.06 -5.52
C GLU A 149 9.16 -16.04 -4.38
N ILE A 150 8.18 -16.12 -3.50
CA ILE A 150 7.98 -15.17 -2.41
C ILE A 150 9.16 -15.17 -1.40
N ASN A 151 9.80 -16.30 -1.22
CA ASN A 151 10.95 -16.46 -0.31
C ASN A 151 12.22 -15.72 -0.79
N LYS A 152 12.32 -15.40 -2.09
CA LYS A 152 13.44 -14.63 -2.65
C LYS A 152 13.24 -13.11 -2.58
N VAL A 153 12.06 -12.65 -2.22
CA VAL A 153 11.70 -11.23 -2.27
C VAL A 153 12.55 -10.40 -1.31
N GLY A 154 12.72 -10.86 -0.06
CA GLY A 154 13.52 -10.16 0.94
C GLY A 154 14.97 -9.99 0.49
N GLU A 155 15.63 -11.08 0.13
CA GLU A 155 17.01 -11.04 -0.39
C GLU A 155 17.12 -10.11 -1.62
N THR A 156 16.14 -10.16 -2.51
CA THR A 156 16.17 -9.36 -3.73
C THR A 156 16.03 -7.86 -3.44
N ILE A 157 15.06 -7.44 -2.60
CA ILE A 157 14.87 -6.03 -2.30
C ILE A 157 16.05 -5.45 -1.51
N ASN A 158 16.65 -6.24 -0.63
CA ASN A 158 17.78 -5.82 0.20
C ASN A 158 19.03 -5.44 -0.62
N LYS A 159 19.16 -5.96 -1.87
CA LYS A 159 20.23 -5.57 -2.82
C LYS A 159 20.07 -4.13 -3.33
N TYR A 160 18.86 -3.61 -3.32
CA TYR A 160 18.54 -2.28 -3.86
C TYR A 160 18.36 -1.21 -2.77
N THR A 161 18.03 -1.62 -1.56
CA THR A 161 17.72 -0.71 -0.46
C THR A 161 18.94 -0.39 0.39
N LYS A 162 18.95 0.80 0.96
CA LYS A 162 19.95 1.29 1.91
C LYS A 162 19.27 1.88 3.15
N ARG A 163 20.09 2.25 4.14
CA ARG A 163 19.59 2.83 5.38
C ARG A 163 18.79 4.12 5.12
N GLY A 164 17.60 4.17 5.67
CA GLY A 164 16.66 5.29 5.55
C GLY A 164 15.64 5.14 4.43
N ASP A 165 15.76 4.12 3.56
CA ASP A 165 14.80 3.90 2.48
C ASP A 165 13.45 3.39 3.00
N PHE A 166 12.39 3.62 2.22
CA PHE A 166 11.02 3.19 2.51
C PHE A 166 10.58 2.08 1.57
N ILE A 167 9.90 1.09 2.12
CA ILE A 167 9.37 -0.05 1.36
C ILE A 167 7.89 -0.20 1.62
N LEU A 168 7.06 -0.01 0.60
CA LEU A 168 5.64 -0.39 0.64
C LEU A 168 5.50 -1.85 0.30
N ILE A 169 4.80 -2.61 1.14
CA ILE A 169 4.45 -4.01 0.88
C ILE A 169 2.93 -4.11 0.76
N LYS A 170 2.44 -4.46 -0.44
CA LYS A 170 1.02 -4.53 -0.72
C LYS A 170 0.71 -5.58 -1.78
N GLY A 171 -0.40 -6.32 -1.60
CA GLY A 171 -0.85 -7.32 -2.56
C GLY A 171 -2.17 -7.93 -2.14
N SER A 172 -2.77 -8.72 -3.02
CA SER A 172 -3.98 -9.46 -2.66
C SER A 172 -3.70 -10.49 -1.57
N ARG A 173 -4.72 -10.79 -0.78
CA ARG A 173 -4.62 -11.64 0.42
C ARG A 173 -4.02 -13.03 0.15
N CYS A 174 -4.23 -13.59 -1.04
CA CYS A 174 -3.68 -14.88 -1.44
C CYS A 174 -2.15 -14.94 -1.38
N TRP A 175 -1.45 -13.81 -1.53
CA TRP A 175 0.01 -13.76 -1.48
C TRP A 175 0.58 -13.83 -0.08
N GLN A 176 -0.19 -13.54 0.97
CA GLN A 176 0.24 -13.55 2.37
C GLN A 176 1.57 -12.82 2.58
N LEU A 177 1.69 -11.62 1.99
CA LEU A 177 2.93 -10.85 1.94
C LEU A 177 3.47 -10.45 3.33
N GLU A 178 2.66 -10.51 4.36
CA GLU A 178 3.10 -10.31 5.74
C GLU A 178 4.22 -11.29 6.16
N LYS A 179 4.32 -12.44 5.50
CA LYS A 179 5.36 -13.45 5.79
C LYS A 179 6.77 -12.98 5.41
N ILE A 180 6.88 -12.06 4.44
CA ILE A 180 8.18 -11.57 3.99
C ILE A 180 8.69 -10.37 4.78
N ILE A 181 7.86 -9.75 5.62
CA ILE A 181 8.24 -8.54 6.36
C ILE A 181 9.52 -8.77 7.17
N LYS A 182 9.66 -9.93 7.79
CA LYS A 182 10.85 -10.28 8.59
C LYS A 182 12.13 -10.51 7.77
N SER A 183 12.01 -10.73 6.46
CA SER A 183 13.16 -10.94 5.57
C SER A 183 13.61 -9.66 4.86
N VAL A 184 12.85 -8.59 5.06
CA VAL A 184 13.14 -7.26 4.49
C VAL A 184 13.89 -6.46 5.54
N ASP A 185 15.24 -6.41 5.43
CA ASP A 185 16.10 -5.67 6.36
C ASP A 185 17.43 -5.22 5.72
#